data_b33a8542cc7758bf288015d694efb419
#
_entry.id   b33a8542cc7758bf288015d694efb419
#
_cell.length_a   1.000
_cell.length_b   1.000
_cell.length_c   1.000
_cell.angle_alpha   90.00
_cell.angle_beta   90.00
_cell.angle_gamma   90.00
#
_symmetry.space_group_name_H-M   'P 1'
#
loop_
_entity.id
_entity.type
_entity.pdbx_description
1 polymer ?
#
loop_
_entity_poly.entity_id
_entity_poly.type
_entity_poly.pdbx_seq_one_letter_code
_entity_poly.pdbx_strand_id
1 'polypeptide(L)'
;MPISPIPELIAELAAGRMVILVDEEDRENEGDLVLASDHVTPEAINFMAKFGRGLICLTLNRERCERLQLPPMATRNGTKHGTAFTVSIEAVEGVTTGISAADRARTVQAAVARDAKASDLVQPGHIFPLQAQDGGEIGRAHV
;
A
#
# COMPACT_ATOMS: atom_id res chain seq x y z
N MET A 1 10.77 19.66 14.81
CA MET A 1 11.66 18.86 13.96
C MET A 1 11.51 19.31 12.51
N PRO A 2 12.61 19.61 11.83
CA PRO A 2 12.50 20.04 10.43
C PRO A 2 12.04 18.89 9.55
N ILE A 3 11.27 19.22 8.51
CA ILE A 3 10.84 18.27 7.48
C ILE A 3 12.01 18.04 6.53
N SER A 4 12.31 16.77 6.27
CA SER A 4 13.37 16.39 5.34
C SER A 4 12.97 16.69 3.89
N PRO A 5 13.90 17.10 3.04
CA PRO A 5 13.60 17.34 1.63
C PRO A 5 13.27 16.03 0.90
N ILE A 6 12.41 16.13 -0.11
CA ILE A 6 11.94 14.97 -0.88
C ILE A 6 13.07 14.11 -1.46
N PRO A 7 14.17 14.66 -2.00
CA PRO A 7 15.26 13.81 -2.50
C PRO A 7 15.86 12.87 -1.45
N GLU A 8 15.90 13.28 -0.19
CA GLU A 8 16.36 12.40 0.91
C GLU A 8 15.38 11.25 1.13
N LEU A 9 14.07 11.54 1.11
CA LEU A 9 13.04 10.50 1.26
C LEU A 9 13.11 9.48 0.13
N ILE A 10 13.31 9.94 -1.10
CA ILE A 10 13.46 9.05 -2.26
C ILE A 10 14.69 8.15 -2.08
N ALA A 11 15.81 8.70 -1.62
CA ALA A 11 17.02 7.92 -1.36
C ALA A 11 16.80 6.87 -0.25
N GLU A 12 16.07 7.22 0.80
CA GLU A 12 15.73 6.30 1.88
C GLU A 12 14.86 5.14 1.37
N LEU A 13 13.81 5.45 0.61
CA LEU A 13 12.94 4.45 0.02
C LEU A 13 13.68 3.53 -0.94
N ALA A 14 14.55 4.09 -1.78
CA ALA A 14 15.37 3.30 -2.71
C ALA A 14 16.33 2.36 -1.97
N ALA A 15 16.79 2.76 -0.78
CA ALA A 15 17.66 1.93 0.06
C ALA A 15 16.88 0.90 0.90
N GLY A 16 15.56 0.83 0.77
CA GLY A 16 14.72 -0.12 1.51
C GLY A 16 14.36 0.33 2.92
N ARG A 17 14.50 1.62 3.22
CA ARG A 17 14.17 2.16 4.53
C ARG A 17 12.79 2.82 4.53
N MET A 18 12.10 2.70 5.65
CA MET A 18 10.78 3.28 5.86
C MET A 18 10.91 4.78 6.14
N VAL A 19 9.98 5.56 5.61
CA VAL A 19 9.88 7.00 5.87
C VAL A 19 8.51 7.35 6.42
N ILE A 20 8.37 8.55 6.97
CA ILE A 20 7.08 9.12 7.33
C ILE A 20 6.80 10.24 6.34
N LEU A 21 5.71 10.09 5.57
CA LEU A 21 5.17 11.13 4.72
C LEU A 21 4.10 11.88 5.47
N VAL A 22 4.19 13.21 5.46
CA VAL A 22 3.16 14.07 6.05
C VAL A 22 2.48 14.87 4.95
N ASP A 23 1.20 15.04 5.06
CA ASP A 23 0.43 15.88 4.15
C ASP A 23 0.14 17.26 4.76
N GLU A 24 -0.49 18.12 3.97
CA GLU A 24 -0.85 19.46 4.41
C GLU A 24 -1.95 19.45 5.46
N GLU A 25 -1.93 20.43 6.36
CA GLU A 25 -2.88 20.57 7.46
C GLU A 25 -4.32 20.69 6.99
N ASP A 26 -4.54 21.26 5.81
CA ASP A 26 -5.87 21.46 5.24
C ASP A 26 -6.40 20.23 4.47
N ARG A 27 -5.60 19.18 4.34
CA ARG A 27 -6.01 17.89 3.75
C ARG A 27 -6.40 16.92 4.87
N GLU A 28 -5.57 15.95 5.20
CA GLU A 28 -5.82 15.00 6.29
C GLU A 28 -5.04 15.34 7.56
N ASN A 29 -3.94 16.09 7.41
CA ASN A 29 -3.03 16.46 8.50
C ASN A 29 -2.54 15.23 9.27
N GLU A 30 -2.16 14.19 8.54
CA GLU A 30 -1.71 12.92 9.08
C GLU A 30 -0.32 12.58 8.56
N GLY A 31 0.35 11.69 9.27
CA GLY A 31 1.60 11.10 8.82
C GLY A 31 1.39 9.63 8.51
N ASP A 32 1.91 9.18 7.36
CA ASP A 32 1.87 7.80 6.95
C ASP A 32 3.25 7.16 7.00
N LEU A 33 3.32 5.92 7.51
CA LEU A 33 4.51 5.09 7.36
C LEU A 33 4.53 4.54 5.94
N VAL A 34 5.60 4.80 5.21
CA VAL A 34 5.72 4.42 3.80
C VAL A 34 7.00 3.63 3.58
N LEU A 35 6.88 2.54 2.84
CA LEU A 35 7.98 1.67 2.43
C LEU A 35 7.78 1.28 0.97
N ALA A 36 8.85 1.24 0.20
CA ALA A 36 8.78 0.70 -1.15
C ALA A 36 8.40 -0.79 -1.09
N SER A 37 7.38 -1.19 -1.83
CA SER A 37 6.83 -2.55 -1.75
C SER A 37 7.81 -3.65 -2.14
N ASP A 38 8.81 -3.34 -2.95
CA ASP A 38 9.88 -4.28 -3.29
C ASP A 38 10.75 -4.67 -2.08
N HIS A 39 10.70 -3.87 -1.02
CA HIS A 39 11.47 -4.09 0.21
C HIS A 39 10.63 -4.57 1.38
N VAL A 40 9.37 -4.95 1.15
CA VAL A 40 8.49 -5.38 2.23
C VAL A 40 8.98 -6.69 2.85
N THR A 41 8.93 -6.73 4.18
CA THR A 41 9.30 -7.89 5.01
C THR A 41 8.27 -8.09 6.10
N PRO A 42 8.19 -9.28 6.72
CA PRO A 42 7.34 -9.47 7.91
C PRO A 42 7.64 -8.46 9.02
N GLU A 43 8.92 -8.13 9.23
CA GLU A 43 9.35 -7.17 10.23
C GLU A 43 8.81 -5.76 9.94
N ALA A 44 8.84 -5.34 8.68
CA ALA A 44 8.30 -4.04 8.26
C ALA A 44 6.78 -3.97 8.47
N ILE A 45 6.05 -5.01 8.08
CA ILE A 45 4.60 -5.11 8.31
C ILE A 45 4.30 -5.08 9.80
N ASN A 46 5.05 -5.83 10.61
CA ASN A 46 4.86 -5.82 12.06
C ASN A 46 5.10 -4.42 12.65
N PHE A 47 6.12 -3.71 12.18
CA PHE A 47 6.40 -2.35 12.60
C PHE A 47 5.23 -1.41 12.28
N MET A 48 4.72 -1.48 11.05
CA MET A 48 3.57 -0.69 10.63
C MET A 48 2.33 -0.96 11.50
N ALA A 49 2.02 -2.23 11.73
CA ALA A 49 0.86 -2.62 12.53
C ALA A 49 1.00 -2.19 14.00
N LYS A 50 2.19 -2.33 14.57
CA LYS A 50 2.43 -2.04 15.98
C LYS A 50 2.49 -0.54 16.25
N PHE A 51 3.17 0.23 15.44
CA PHE A 51 3.43 1.64 15.67
C PHE A 51 2.54 2.57 14.87
N GLY A 52 2.22 2.23 13.62
CA GLY A 52 1.29 2.99 12.80
C GLY A 52 -0.16 2.81 13.20
N ARG A 53 -0.53 1.60 13.59
CA ARG A 53 -1.88 1.24 14.10
C ARG A 53 -3.02 1.50 13.12
N GLY A 54 -2.71 1.88 11.92
CA GLY A 54 -3.68 2.12 10.86
C GLY A 54 -3.85 0.92 9.94
N LEU A 55 -4.57 1.16 8.87
CA LEU A 55 -4.77 0.15 7.84
C LEU A 55 -3.50 0.01 6.99
N ILE A 56 -3.11 -1.22 6.69
CA ILE A 56 -1.98 -1.46 5.79
C ILE A 56 -2.49 -1.53 4.36
N CYS A 57 -2.11 -0.53 3.59
CA CYS A 57 -2.52 -0.35 2.20
C CYS A 57 -1.38 -0.64 1.25
N LEU A 58 -1.71 -0.97 0.01
CA LEU A 58 -0.75 -1.21 -1.07
C LEU A 58 -1.11 -0.33 -2.26
N THR A 59 -0.34 0.73 -2.49
CA THR A 59 -0.60 1.64 -3.61
C THR A 59 -0.08 1.04 -4.90
N LEU A 60 -0.97 0.89 -5.87
CA LEU A 60 -0.69 0.31 -7.18
C LEU A 60 -1.14 1.26 -8.28
N ASN A 61 -0.43 1.27 -9.41
CA ASN A 61 -0.88 2.02 -10.57
C ASN A 61 -2.09 1.33 -11.23
N ARG A 62 -2.76 2.07 -12.11
CA ARG A 62 -3.95 1.57 -12.83
C ARG A 62 -3.66 0.27 -13.59
N GLU A 63 -2.55 0.21 -14.31
CA GLU A 63 -2.17 -0.97 -15.09
C GLU A 63 -2.06 -2.22 -14.20
N ARG A 64 -1.43 -2.09 -13.04
CA ARG A 64 -1.28 -3.21 -12.11
C ARG A 64 -2.65 -3.64 -11.55
N CYS A 65 -3.49 -2.69 -11.19
CA CYS A 65 -4.86 -2.99 -10.74
C CYS A 65 -5.65 -3.74 -11.81
N GLU A 66 -5.54 -3.33 -13.06
CA GLU A 66 -6.19 -4.03 -14.18
C GLU A 66 -5.63 -5.43 -14.38
N ARG A 67 -4.30 -5.57 -14.37
CA ARG A 67 -3.63 -6.86 -14.51
C ARG A 67 -4.05 -7.85 -13.43
N LEU A 68 -4.15 -7.38 -12.20
CA LEU A 68 -4.54 -8.22 -11.07
C LEU A 68 -6.05 -8.35 -10.91
N GLN A 69 -6.84 -7.73 -11.79
CA GLN A 69 -8.30 -7.71 -11.75
C GLN A 69 -8.86 -7.25 -10.41
N LEU A 70 -8.41 -6.06 -10.01
CA LEU A 70 -8.80 -5.42 -8.77
C LEU A 70 -9.82 -4.30 -9.04
N PRO A 71 -11.14 -4.59 -9.02
CA PRO A 71 -12.14 -3.55 -9.18
C PRO A 71 -12.21 -2.64 -7.95
N PRO A 72 -12.80 -1.44 -8.09
CA PRO A 72 -13.07 -0.59 -6.93
C PRO A 72 -13.84 -1.35 -5.85
N MET A 73 -13.52 -1.09 -4.59
CA MET A 73 -14.20 -1.71 -3.44
C MET A 73 -15.68 -1.34 -3.40
N ALA A 74 -16.01 -0.12 -3.82
CA ALA A 74 -17.38 0.38 -3.86
C ALA A 74 -17.74 0.87 -5.27
N THR A 75 -18.97 0.61 -5.68
CA THR A 75 -19.49 1.10 -6.95
C THR A 75 -19.70 2.62 -6.93
N ARG A 76 -19.94 3.18 -5.74
CA ARG A 76 -20.06 4.61 -5.50
C ARG A 76 -19.21 4.96 -4.28
N ASN A 77 -18.14 5.73 -4.50
CA ASN A 77 -17.25 6.16 -3.43
C ASN A 77 -17.83 7.34 -2.68
N GLY A 78 -18.26 7.10 -1.44
CA GLY A 78 -18.80 8.13 -0.55
C GLY A 78 -17.82 8.67 0.47
N THR A 79 -16.52 8.33 0.36
CA THR A 79 -15.51 8.80 1.32
C THR A 79 -15.23 10.29 1.14
N LYS A 80 -14.89 10.96 2.24
CA LYS A 80 -14.64 12.42 2.25
C LYS A 80 -13.54 12.83 1.26
N HIS A 81 -12.48 12.05 1.15
CA HIS A 81 -11.33 12.35 0.28
C HIS A 81 -11.32 11.53 -1.01
N GLY A 82 -12.36 10.72 -1.24
CA GLY A 82 -12.43 9.89 -2.44
C GLY A 82 -11.35 8.84 -2.54
N THR A 83 -10.87 8.30 -1.41
CA THR A 83 -9.82 7.29 -1.38
C THR A 83 -10.15 6.11 -2.29
N ALA A 84 -9.27 5.82 -3.23
CA ALA A 84 -9.54 4.87 -4.31
C ALA A 84 -9.23 3.42 -3.89
N PHE A 85 -9.89 2.93 -2.86
CA PHE A 85 -9.78 1.53 -2.45
C PHE A 85 -10.24 0.59 -3.55
N THR A 86 -9.46 -0.46 -3.77
CA THR A 86 -9.92 -1.63 -4.51
C THR A 86 -10.47 -2.68 -3.55
N VAL A 87 -10.95 -3.81 -4.08
CA VAL A 87 -11.23 -4.99 -3.26
C VAL A 87 -9.95 -5.40 -2.51
N SER A 88 -10.11 -5.87 -1.28
CA SER A 88 -8.98 -6.38 -0.50
C SER A 88 -8.48 -7.70 -1.04
N ILE A 89 -7.23 -8.02 -0.79
CA ILE A 89 -6.55 -9.17 -1.39
C ILE A 89 -5.83 -10.03 -0.36
N GLU A 90 -5.60 -11.29 -0.78
CA GLU A 90 -4.79 -12.25 -0.06
C GLU A 90 -3.94 -13.03 -1.07
N ALA A 91 -2.73 -13.44 -0.70
CA ALA A 91 -1.97 -14.37 -1.54
C ALA A 91 -2.66 -15.73 -1.57
N VAL A 92 -2.68 -16.39 -2.75
CA VAL A 92 -3.20 -17.76 -2.89
C VAL A 92 -2.33 -18.75 -2.12
N GLU A 93 -1.02 -18.56 -2.14
CA GLU A 93 -0.07 -19.49 -1.56
C GLU A 93 0.84 -18.79 -0.56
N GLY A 94 1.34 -19.55 0.41
CA GLY A 94 2.33 -19.10 1.37
C GLY A 94 1.74 -18.34 2.55
N VAL A 95 0.43 -18.44 2.77
CA VAL A 95 -0.27 -17.79 3.88
C VAL A 95 -1.10 -18.78 4.67
N THR A 96 -1.43 -18.45 5.92
CA THR A 96 -2.36 -19.20 6.75
C THR A 96 -3.72 -18.49 6.77
N THR A 97 -4.01 -17.70 7.81
CA THR A 97 -5.27 -16.93 7.88
C THR A 97 -5.21 -15.60 7.16
N GLY A 98 -4.02 -15.16 6.77
CA GLY A 98 -3.79 -13.91 6.01
C GLY A 98 -3.48 -12.69 6.85
N ILE A 99 -3.78 -12.71 8.16
CA ILE A 99 -3.69 -11.52 9.02
C ILE A 99 -2.30 -11.33 9.65
N SER A 100 -1.49 -12.38 9.79
CA SER A 100 -0.17 -12.24 10.41
C SER A 100 0.71 -11.29 9.62
N ALA A 101 1.75 -10.73 10.26
CA ALA A 101 2.71 -9.89 9.58
C ALA A 101 3.39 -10.64 8.42
N ALA A 102 3.72 -11.91 8.63
CA ALA A 102 4.30 -12.75 7.59
C ALA A 102 3.34 -12.97 6.43
N ASP A 103 2.07 -13.24 6.71
CA ASP A 103 1.06 -13.46 5.68
C ASP A 103 0.81 -12.19 4.86
N ARG A 104 0.69 -11.04 5.51
CA ARG A 104 0.48 -9.77 4.83
C ARG A 104 1.70 -9.37 3.99
N ALA A 105 2.91 -9.58 4.50
CA ALA A 105 4.12 -9.38 3.72
C ALA A 105 4.14 -10.27 2.47
N ARG A 106 3.75 -11.54 2.61
CA ARG A 106 3.66 -12.48 1.49
C ARG A 106 2.64 -12.01 0.45
N THR A 107 1.50 -11.50 0.89
CA THR A 107 0.46 -10.97 -0.01
C THR A 107 0.98 -9.77 -0.81
N VAL A 108 1.67 -8.83 -0.17
CA VAL A 108 2.29 -7.69 -0.87
C VAL A 108 3.32 -8.17 -1.88
N GLN A 109 4.21 -9.09 -1.49
CA GLN A 109 5.22 -9.65 -2.37
C GLN A 109 4.60 -10.31 -3.61
N ALA A 110 3.52 -11.07 -3.43
CA ALA A 110 2.81 -11.70 -4.53
C ALA A 110 2.19 -10.68 -5.50
N ALA A 111 1.60 -9.61 -4.95
CA ALA A 111 0.93 -8.58 -5.75
C ALA A 111 1.90 -7.70 -6.55
N VAL A 112 3.12 -7.48 -6.04
CA VAL A 112 4.10 -6.61 -6.70
C VAL A 112 5.17 -7.38 -7.48
N ALA A 113 5.13 -8.70 -7.47
CA ALA A 113 6.04 -9.50 -8.26
C ALA A 113 5.99 -9.09 -9.73
N ARG A 114 7.13 -9.15 -10.40
CA ARG A 114 7.23 -8.72 -11.80
C ARG A 114 6.27 -9.47 -12.72
N ASP A 115 6.08 -10.76 -12.46
CA ASP A 115 5.22 -11.67 -13.21
C ASP A 115 3.86 -11.91 -12.54
N ALA A 116 3.48 -11.07 -11.57
CA ALA A 116 2.22 -11.20 -10.85
C ALA A 116 1.01 -11.21 -11.81
N LYS A 117 0.07 -12.10 -11.50
CA LYS A 117 -1.17 -12.25 -12.26
C LYS A 117 -2.35 -12.44 -11.30
N ALA A 118 -3.54 -12.25 -11.82
CA ALA A 118 -4.76 -12.31 -11.01
C ALA A 118 -4.90 -13.62 -10.24
N SER A 119 -4.47 -14.75 -10.81
CA SER A 119 -4.56 -16.06 -10.16
C SER A 119 -3.60 -16.24 -8.99
N ASP A 120 -2.67 -15.31 -8.75
CA ASP A 120 -1.77 -15.34 -7.59
C ASP A 120 -2.45 -14.81 -6.32
N LEU A 121 -3.64 -14.21 -6.47
CA LEU A 121 -4.37 -13.56 -5.40
C LEU A 121 -5.80 -14.09 -5.31
N VAL A 122 -6.37 -14.00 -4.11
CA VAL A 122 -7.80 -14.21 -3.85
C VAL A 122 -8.41 -12.96 -3.22
N GLN A 123 -9.71 -12.86 -3.25
CA GLN A 123 -10.49 -11.75 -2.72
C GLN A 123 -11.65 -12.31 -1.88
N PRO A 124 -11.98 -11.70 -0.73
CA PRO A 124 -11.28 -10.60 -0.06
C PRO A 124 -10.02 -11.06 0.69
N GLY A 125 -9.32 -10.11 1.34
CA GLY A 125 -8.14 -10.41 2.12
C GLY A 125 -7.82 -9.32 3.13
N HIS A 126 -6.57 -9.29 3.60
CA HIS A 126 -6.12 -8.42 4.69
C HIS A 126 -5.14 -7.33 4.23
N ILE A 127 -4.85 -7.24 2.95
CA ILE A 127 -4.14 -6.11 2.34
C ILE A 127 -5.14 -5.32 1.49
N PHE A 128 -5.05 -3.99 1.57
CA PHE A 128 -6.02 -3.07 0.98
C PHE A 128 -5.34 -2.27 -0.13
N PRO A 129 -5.47 -2.70 -1.40
CA PRO A 129 -4.89 -1.93 -2.49
C PRO A 129 -5.60 -0.60 -2.69
N LEU A 130 -4.81 0.40 -3.08
CA LEU A 130 -5.27 1.71 -3.48
C LEU A 130 -4.80 1.96 -4.91
N GLN A 131 -5.68 2.42 -5.78
CA GLN A 131 -5.28 2.82 -7.12
C GLN A 131 -4.71 4.23 -7.08
N ALA A 132 -3.42 4.36 -7.39
CA ALA A 132 -2.74 5.67 -7.45
C ALA A 132 -3.29 6.51 -8.60
N GLN A 133 -3.19 7.82 -8.47
CA GLN A 133 -3.46 8.76 -9.56
C GLN A 133 -2.42 8.59 -10.66
N ASP A 134 -2.83 8.77 -11.90
CA ASP A 134 -1.90 8.76 -13.04
C ASP A 134 -0.87 9.88 -12.87
N GLY A 135 0.41 9.55 -13.09
CA GLY A 135 1.50 10.48 -12.90
C GLY A 135 1.95 10.68 -11.45
N GLY A 136 1.35 10.01 -10.50
CA GLY A 136 1.75 10.09 -9.10
C GLY A 136 1.62 11.47 -8.52
N GLU A 137 0.46 12.07 -8.61
CA GLU A 137 0.21 13.41 -8.08
C GLU A 137 0.55 13.53 -6.61
N ILE A 138 1.07 14.69 -6.24
CA ILE A 138 1.42 15.02 -4.87
C ILE A 138 0.21 14.82 -3.95
N GLY A 139 0.43 14.14 -2.84
CA GLY A 139 -0.61 13.84 -1.86
C GLY A 139 -1.58 12.73 -2.28
N ARG A 140 -1.40 12.19 -3.48
CA ARG A 140 -2.26 11.13 -3.98
C ARG A 140 -1.52 9.88 -4.46
N ALA A 141 -0.22 9.93 -4.53
CA ALA A 141 0.59 8.78 -4.92
C ALA A 141 0.56 7.66 -3.88
N HIS A 142 0.30 8.01 -2.64
CA HIS A 142 0.27 7.07 -1.52
C HIS A 142 -1.15 6.75 -1.04
N VAL A 143 -2.15 7.34 -1.66
CA VAL A 143 -3.56 7.18 -1.27
C VAL A 143 -4.34 6.57 -2.39
#